data_2ac58c3240730f963ffb586eea355a11
#
_entry.id   2ac58c3240730f963ffb586eea355a11
#
_cell.length_a   1.000
_cell.length_b   1.000
_cell.length_c   1.000
_cell.angle_alpha   90.00
_cell.angle_beta   90.00
_cell.angle_gamma   90.00
#
_symmetry.space_group_name_H-M   'P 1'
#
loop_
_entity.id
_entity.type
_entity.pdbx_description
1 polymer ?
#
loop_
_entity_poly.entity_id
_entity_poly.type
_entity_poly.pdbx_seq_one_letter_code
_entity_poly.pdbx_strand_id
1 'polypeptide(L)'
;MKKLLSIILAFIFPFCYMFGETKKATDSLLSLGHEYYSKERYMDALDVLSKAVKAADKTHDDYAYIQAYVYIGNIYTIFDDYEQALHYYKKSLEKAYELKNKESITTAKCNMLLCYANLGMAREAQICYESIGTISMDSKDKSRFYTYLNQALLAKAKKNYKAAIFFHSQAMEYAKSHDMEDIFVAAEMGQLGVMHEEIKDNKKAEEWFLKCVDVAKKGNCIGPLTSAYEHLANVYGKEGNDSLSLHYQKLFTAMRDSFFLQKEFNSKRSQIANYESQRSDMLISSLSNRNTFLIWVIVIFVALLATLIVLTYYIYRKNRQLVITQRLLIQKHKEYDQQLAIQNEIFVNNQNQSENESVNEAAQEADDPDLLNKQQTERLLQQIAHVMEDSSCICDPSFSLQMLAQKVESNTKYVSWAINKTYNKNFKTYLNEYRIRKAAKMLTDKNHYGNLTIAAIAEKVGYKSPTSFHQAFKKVYGMTPMEYQKLDKITTNDSEI
;
A
#
# COMPACT_ATOMS: atom_id res chain seq x y z
N MET A 1 7.41 4.45 29.67
CA MET A 1 6.51 3.36 29.30
C MET A 1 5.22 3.29 30.13
N LYS A 2 5.23 3.22 31.47
CA LYS A 2 3.98 3.13 32.28
C LYS A 2 3.01 4.29 32.09
N LYS A 3 3.46 5.55 31.93
CA LYS A 3 2.58 6.71 31.67
C LYS A 3 1.97 6.71 30.26
N LEU A 4 2.68 6.17 29.24
CA LEU A 4 2.15 6.04 27.87
C LEU A 4 1.08 4.94 27.81
N LEU A 5 1.27 3.84 28.55
CA LEU A 5 0.32 2.74 28.65
C LEU A 5 -0.97 3.17 29.37
N SER A 6 -0.88 4.02 30.41
CA SER A 6 -2.06 4.55 31.12
C SER A 6 -2.86 5.55 30.28
N ILE A 7 -2.21 6.34 29.41
CA ILE A 7 -2.88 7.24 28.48
C ILE A 7 -3.59 6.43 27.38
N ILE A 8 -2.95 5.40 26.84
CA ILE A 8 -3.55 4.50 25.83
C ILE A 8 -4.74 3.75 26.43
N LEU A 9 -4.65 3.23 27.65
CA LEU A 9 -5.75 2.58 28.38
C LEU A 9 -6.90 3.57 28.69
N ALA A 10 -6.61 4.82 29.03
CA ALA A 10 -7.63 5.82 29.31
C ALA A 10 -8.44 6.23 28.05
N PHE A 11 -7.87 6.09 26.84
CA PHE A 11 -8.59 6.30 25.57
C PHE A 11 -9.30 5.06 25.04
N ILE A 12 -8.78 3.87 25.31
CA ILE A 12 -9.37 2.60 24.85
C ILE A 12 -10.59 2.21 25.72
N PHE A 13 -10.57 2.45 27.02
CA PHE A 13 -11.63 2.04 27.95
C PHE A 13 -12.98 2.74 27.68
N PRO A 14 -13.09 4.06 27.47
CA PRO A 14 -14.34 4.70 27.09
C PRO A 14 -14.82 4.29 25.69
N PHE A 15 -13.90 3.97 24.78
CA PHE A 15 -14.22 3.53 23.42
C PHE A 15 -14.85 2.12 23.45
N CYS A 16 -14.29 1.18 24.21
CA CYS A 16 -14.87 -0.16 24.40
C CYS A 16 -16.21 -0.13 25.14
N TYR A 17 -16.39 0.77 26.11
CA TYR A 17 -17.65 0.93 26.85
C TYR A 17 -18.74 1.50 25.94
N MET A 18 -18.42 2.51 25.14
CA MET A 18 -19.35 3.11 24.18
C MET A 18 -19.77 2.12 23.06
N PHE A 19 -18.87 1.25 22.60
CA PHE A 19 -19.16 0.18 21.65
C PHE A 19 -20.06 -0.91 22.26
N GLY A 20 -19.86 -1.27 23.53
CA GLY A 20 -20.67 -2.25 24.23
C GLY A 20 -22.11 -1.78 24.42
N GLU A 21 -22.35 -0.52 24.78
CA GLU A 21 -23.70 0.05 24.92
C GLU A 21 -24.43 0.19 23.58
N THR A 22 -23.71 0.57 22.51
CA THR A 22 -24.30 0.70 21.17
C THR A 22 -24.66 -0.66 20.57
N LYS A 23 -23.87 -1.70 20.78
CA LYS A 23 -24.23 -3.07 20.36
C LYS A 23 -25.45 -3.59 21.09
N LYS A 24 -25.53 -3.42 22.42
CA LYS A 24 -26.70 -3.80 23.20
C LYS A 24 -27.98 -3.07 22.73
N ALA A 25 -27.85 -1.81 22.31
CA ALA A 25 -28.96 -1.05 21.73
C ALA A 25 -29.41 -1.62 20.38
N THR A 26 -28.45 -2.05 19.51
CA THR A 26 -28.77 -2.69 18.23
C THR A 26 -29.50 -4.01 18.41
N ASP A 27 -29.01 -4.87 19.31
CA ASP A 27 -29.65 -6.15 19.65
C ASP A 27 -31.06 -5.95 20.19
N SER A 28 -31.28 -4.92 21.04
CA SER A 28 -32.59 -4.57 21.57
C SER A 28 -33.57 -4.13 20.47
N LEU A 29 -33.10 -3.31 19.53
CA LEU A 29 -33.94 -2.88 18.38
C LEU A 29 -34.26 -4.07 17.48
N LEU A 30 -33.31 -4.96 17.20
CA LEU A 30 -33.54 -6.15 16.40
C LEU A 30 -34.59 -7.07 17.07
N SER A 31 -34.42 -7.34 18.36
CA SER A 31 -35.35 -8.15 19.14
C SER A 31 -36.79 -7.55 19.16
N LEU A 32 -36.90 -6.22 19.35
CA LEU A 32 -38.19 -5.53 19.30
C LEU A 32 -38.81 -5.56 17.90
N GLY A 33 -37.99 -5.42 16.87
CA GLY A 33 -38.44 -5.54 15.47
C GLY A 33 -38.97 -6.93 15.15
N HIS A 34 -38.29 -7.99 15.65
CA HIS A 34 -38.77 -9.38 15.57
C HIS A 34 -40.06 -9.60 16.35
N GLU A 35 -40.18 -9.05 17.56
CA GLU A 35 -41.38 -9.13 18.36
C GLU A 35 -42.56 -8.49 17.63
N TYR A 36 -42.39 -7.30 17.07
CA TYR A 36 -43.48 -6.67 16.29
C TYR A 36 -43.81 -7.46 15.03
N TYR A 37 -42.81 -8.00 14.34
CA TYR A 37 -43.01 -8.86 13.17
C TYR A 37 -43.82 -10.12 13.52
N SER A 38 -43.48 -10.81 14.61
CA SER A 38 -44.17 -12.02 15.05
C SER A 38 -45.60 -11.75 15.55
N LYS A 39 -45.86 -10.52 16.01
CA LYS A 39 -47.22 -10.04 16.36
C LYS A 39 -47.96 -9.43 15.17
N GLU A 40 -47.41 -9.58 13.95
CA GLU A 40 -47.96 -9.04 12.69
C GLU A 40 -48.15 -7.51 12.66
N ARG A 41 -47.45 -6.79 13.57
CA ARG A 41 -47.39 -5.32 13.60
C ARG A 41 -46.34 -4.83 12.61
N TYR A 42 -46.57 -5.04 11.32
CA TYR A 42 -45.57 -4.88 10.27
C TYR A 42 -45.06 -3.45 10.13
N MET A 43 -45.90 -2.42 10.37
CA MET A 43 -45.47 -1.02 10.29
C MET A 43 -44.57 -0.63 11.44
N ASP A 44 -44.89 -1.09 12.65
CA ASP A 44 -44.02 -0.89 13.81
C ASP A 44 -42.70 -1.66 13.65
N ALA A 45 -42.78 -2.91 13.16
CA ALA A 45 -41.59 -3.72 12.85
C ALA A 45 -40.71 -3.01 11.84
N LEU A 46 -41.25 -2.48 10.74
CA LEU A 46 -40.49 -1.78 9.71
C LEU A 46 -39.79 -0.53 10.24
N ASP A 47 -40.46 0.24 11.11
CA ASP A 47 -39.86 1.42 11.75
C ASP A 47 -38.70 1.04 12.66
N VAL A 48 -38.85 0.03 13.51
CA VAL A 48 -37.84 -0.41 14.46
C VAL A 48 -36.65 -1.10 13.72
N LEU A 49 -36.97 -1.96 12.74
CA LEU A 49 -35.92 -2.62 11.93
C LEU A 49 -35.12 -1.63 11.11
N SER A 50 -35.73 -0.56 10.59
CA SER A 50 -35.00 0.52 9.90
C SER A 50 -34.03 1.26 10.84
N LYS A 51 -34.44 1.44 12.12
CA LYS A 51 -33.55 1.97 13.17
C LYS A 51 -32.43 0.98 13.52
N ALA A 52 -32.75 -0.32 13.56
CA ALA A 52 -31.76 -1.37 13.78
C ALA A 52 -30.68 -1.38 12.66
N VAL A 53 -31.06 -1.25 11.39
CA VAL A 53 -30.13 -1.10 10.27
C VAL A 53 -29.20 0.10 10.46
N LYS A 54 -29.76 1.27 10.84
CA LYS A 54 -28.97 2.49 11.10
C LYS A 54 -28.01 2.32 12.27
N ALA A 55 -28.41 1.61 13.30
CA ALA A 55 -27.57 1.31 14.45
C ALA A 55 -26.45 0.31 14.08
N ALA A 56 -26.79 -0.76 13.36
CA ALA A 56 -25.86 -1.77 12.86
C ALA A 56 -24.77 -1.18 11.95
N ASP A 57 -25.13 -0.23 11.09
CA ASP A 57 -24.16 0.52 10.28
C ASP A 57 -23.12 1.26 11.14
N LYS A 58 -23.58 1.94 12.19
CA LYS A 58 -22.71 2.71 13.09
C LYS A 58 -21.80 1.84 13.94
N THR A 59 -22.28 0.65 14.29
CA THR A 59 -21.57 -0.30 15.16
C THR A 59 -20.77 -1.34 14.39
N HIS A 60 -20.91 -1.36 13.05
CA HIS A 60 -20.37 -2.43 12.19
C HIS A 60 -20.83 -3.83 12.65
N ASP A 61 -22.10 -3.93 13.10
CA ASP A 61 -22.71 -5.20 13.48
C ASP A 61 -23.37 -5.85 12.26
N ASP A 62 -22.55 -6.55 11.47
CA ASP A 62 -22.99 -7.20 10.24
C ASP A 62 -24.06 -8.29 10.49
N TYR A 63 -24.07 -8.93 11.66
CA TYR A 63 -25.11 -9.94 11.98
C TYR A 63 -26.48 -9.29 12.17
N ALA A 64 -26.54 -8.22 12.96
CA ALA A 64 -27.78 -7.46 13.15
C ALA A 64 -28.29 -6.86 11.83
N TYR A 65 -27.37 -6.42 10.98
CA TYR A 65 -27.66 -5.92 9.64
C TYR A 65 -28.31 -7.00 8.75
N ILE A 66 -27.75 -8.22 8.72
CA ILE A 66 -28.29 -9.36 8.00
C ILE A 66 -29.73 -9.66 8.43
N GLN A 67 -29.96 -9.79 9.74
CA GLN A 67 -31.27 -10.14 10.29
C GLN A 67 -32.31 -9.05 10.03
N ALA A 68 -31.94 -7.78 10.24
CA ALA A 68 -32.86 -6.67 9.97
C ALA A 68 -33.31 -6.64 8.50
N TYR A 69 -32.36 -6.85 7.55
CA TYR A 69 -32.73 -6.88 6.13
C TYR A 69 -33.56 -8.10 5.74
N VAL A 70 -33.39 -9.26 6.37
CA VAL A 70 -34.25 -10.42 6.16
C VAL A 70 -35.67 -10.08 6.58
N TYR A 71 -35.89 -9.51 7.79
CA TYR A 71 -37.23 -9.14 8.26
C TYR A 71 -37.87 -8.01 7.43
N ILE A 72 -37.10 -7.01 7.02
CA ILE A 72 -37.58 -5.97 6.10
C ILE A 72 -38.04 -6.61 4.80
N GLY A 73 -37.18 -7.48 4.18
CA GLY A 73 -37.57 -8.22 2.99
C GLY A 73 -38.82 -9.04 3.16
N ASN A 74 -38.99 -9.74 4.30
CA ASN A 74 -40.19 -10.49 4.62
C ASN A 74 -41.45 -9.58 4.70
N ILE A 75 -41.35 -8.38 5.28
CA ILE A 75 -42.43 -7.41 5.30
C ILE A 75 -42.82 -7.00 3.87
N TYR A 76 -41.84 -6.72 3.00
CA TYR A 76 -42.11 -6.39 1.60
C TYR A 76 -42.81 -7.56 0.86
N THR A 77 -42.45 -8.83 1.14
CA THR A 77 -43.19 -9.98 0.56
C THR A 77 -44.62 -10.06 1.01
N ILE A 78 -44.96 -9.66 2.26
CA ILE A 78 -46.33 -9.60 2.77
C ILE A 78 -47.16 -8.55 2.04
N PHE A 79 -46.54 -7.48 1.55
CA PHE A 79 -47.17 -6.45 0.72
C PHE A 79 -47.04 -6.69 -0.78
N ASP A 80 -46.65 -7.91 -1.21
CA ASP A 80 -46.47 -8.35 -2.59
C ASP A 80 -45.44 -7.52 -3.38
N ASP A 81 -44.60 -6.75 -2.69
CA ASP A 81 -43.48 -5.97 -3.31
C ASP A 81 -42.24 -6.85 -3.41
N TYR A 82 -42.30 -7.89 -4.24
CA TYR A 82 -41.25 -8.88 -4.40
C TYR A 82 -39.93 -8.31 -4.97
N GLU A 83 -40.00 -7.23 -5.73
CA GLU A 83 -38.82 -6.55 -6.26
C GLU A 83 -38.02 -5.89 -5.12
N GLN A 84 -38.69 -5.17 -4.24
CA GLN A 84 -38.04 -4.57 -3.08
C GLN A 84 -37.59 -5.63 -2.07
N ALA A 85 -38.41 -6.67 -1.82
CA ALA A 85 -37.99 -7.79 -1.00
C ALA A 85 -36.69 -8.42 -1.50
N LEU A 86 -36.58 -8.66 -2.82
CA LEU A 86 -35.39 -9.18 -3.46
C LEU A 86 -34.18 -8.27 -3.27
N HIS A 87 -34.35 -6.94 -3.31
CA HIS A 87 -33.32 -5.97 -3.03
C HIS A 87 -32.73 -6.14 -1.61
N TYR A 88 -33.59 -6.26 -0.60
CA TYR A 88 -33.15 -6.44 0.79
C TYR A 88 -32.53 -7.81 1.05
N TYR A 89 -33.04 -8.87 0.46
CA TYR A 89 -32.44 -10.20 0.56
C TYR A 89 -31.05 -10.26 -0.09
N LYS A 90 -30.85 -9.55 -1.21
CA LYS A 90 -29.51 -9.44 -1.84
C LYS A 90 -28.51 -8.73 -0.93
N LYS A 91 -28.94 -7.66 -0.25
CA LYS A 91 -28.08 -6.96 0.73
C LYS A 91 -27.73 -7.83 1.92
N SER A 92 -28.74 -8.59 2.45
CA SER A 92 -28.50 -9.57 3.50
C SER A 92 -27.53 -10.65 3.05
N LEU A 93 -27.68 -11.17 1.83
CA LEU A 93 -26.83 -12.21 1.25
C LEU A 93 -25.38 -11.74 1.08
N GLU A 94 -25.14 -10.52 0.62
CA GLU A 94 -23.82 -9.93 0.47
C GLU A 94 -23.07 -9.94 1.81
N LYS A 95 -23.70 -9.44 2.87
CA LYS A 95 -23.13 -9.46 4.21
C LYS A 95 -22.96 -10.87 4.79
N ALA A 96 -23.90 -11.76 4.52
CA ALA A 96 -23.80 -13.15 4.95
C ALA A 96 -22.59 -13.88 4.31
N TYR A 97 -22.24 -13.54 3.06
CA TYR A 97 -21.04 -14.03 2.40
C TYR A 97 -19.76 -13.47 3.05
N GLU A 98 -19.71 -12.17 3.38
CA GLU A 98 -18.57 -11.55 4.07
C GLU A 98 -18.30 -12.26 5.42
N LEU A 99 -19.37 -12.55 6.19
CA LEU A 99 -19.28 -13.29 7.46
C LEU A 99 -19.13 -14.79 7.31
N LYS A 100 -19.23 -15.35 6.09
CA LYS A 100 -19.25 -16.80 5.81
C LYS A 100 -20.31 -17.56 6.63
N ASN A 101 -21.43 -16.90 6.94
CA ASN A 101 -22.52 -17.50 7.71
C ASN A 101 -23.42 -18.33 6.78
N LYS A 102 -23.25 -19.64 6.81
CA LYS A 102 -23.95 -20.59 5.92
C LYS A 102 -25.46 -20.54 6.09
N GLU A 103 -25.95 -20.40 7.31
CA GLU A 103 -27.38 -20.35 7.59
C GLU A 103 -28.03 -19.10 7.01
N SER A 104 -27.44 -17.92 7.27
CA SER A 104 -27.93 -16.65 6.71
C SER A 104 -27.87 -16.65 5.18
N ILE A 105 -26.83 -17.25 4.59
CA ILE A 105 -26.74 -17.43 3.13
C ILE A 105 -27.88 -18.29 2.62
N THR A 106 -28.19 -19.41 3.30
CA THR A 106 -29.27 -20.32 2.92
C THR A 106 -30.63 -19.62 3.04
N THR A 107 -30.89 -18.95 4.16
CA THR A 107 -32.13 -18.21 4.40
C THR A 107 -32.36 -17.12 3.35
N ALA A 108 -31.36 -16.29 3.08
CA ALA A 108 -31.49 -15.25 2.07
C ALA A 108 -31.78 -15.82 0.68
N LYS A 109 -31.10 -16.89 0.28
CA LYS A 109 -31.36 -17.56 -1.02
C LYS A 109 -32.74 -18.19 -1.11
N CYS A 110 -33.23 -18.85 -0.05
CA CYS A 110 -34.59 -19.40 -0.02
C CYS A 110 -35.64 -18.28 -0.20
N ASN A 111 -35.46 -17.17 0.48
CA ASN A 111 -36.35 -16.02 0.35
C ASN A 111 -36.24 -15.34 -1.03
N MET A 112 -35.07 -15.28 -1.62
CA MET A 112 -34.90 -14.79 -3.00
C MET A 112 -35.57 -15.72 -4.01
N LEU A 113 -35.52 -17.03 -3.81
CA LEU A 113 -36.25 -18.00 -4.66
C LEU A 113 -37.75 -17.78 -4.61
N LEU A 114 -38.33 -17.49 -3.43
CA LEU A 114 -39.70 -17.09 -3.29
C LEU A 114 -40.04 -15.85 -4.14
N CYS A 115 -39.20 -14.82 -4.09
CA CYS A 115 -39.43 -13.63 -4.91
C CYS A 115 -39.35 -13.93 -6.40
N TYR A 116 -38.34 -14.67 -6.87
CA TYR A 116 -38.20 -15.04 -8.26
C TYR A 116 -39.40 -15.89 -8.75
N ALA A 117 -39.92 -16.79 -7.91
CA ALA A 117 -41.08 -17.60 -8.24
C ALA A 117 -42.34 -16.73 -8.43
N ASN A 118 -42.58 -15.76 -7.55
CA ASN A 118 -43.72 -14.87 -7.65
C ASN A 118 -43.61 -13.84 -8.79
N LEU A 119 -42.39 -13.39 -9.12
CA LEU A 119 -42.14 -12.53 -10.28
C LEU A 119 -42.13 -13.30 -11.62
N GLY A 120 -42.27 -14.62 -11.60
CA GLY A 120 -42.22 -15.45 -12.84
C GLY A 120 -40.87 -15.52 -13.50
N MET A 121 -39.80 -15.23 -12.76
CA MET A 121 -38.40 -15.20 -13.24
C MET A 121 -37.78 -16.60 -13.21
N ALA A 122 -38.17 -17.47 -14.15
CA ALA A 122 -37.84 -18.89 -14.15
C ALA A 122 -36.33 -19.17 -14.23
N ARG A 123 -35.59 -18.37 -15.00
CA ARG A 123 -34.13 -18.51 -15.15
C ARG A 123 -33.40 -18.20 -13.87
N GLU A 124 -33.72 -17.07 -13.26
CA GLU A 124 -33.14 -16.60 -12.00
C GLU A 124 -33.51 -17.55 -10.85
N ALA A 125 -34.75 -18.04 -10.83
CA ALA A 125 -35.19 -19.06 -9.88
C ALA A 125 -34.38 -20.37 -10.01
N GLN A 126 -34.09 -20.83 -11.22
CA GLN A 126 -33.26 -22.01 -11.45
C GLN A 126 -31.84 -21.82 -10.92
N ILE A 127 -31.18 -20.70 -11.29
CA ILE A 127 -29.82 -20.37 -10.83
C ILE A 127 -29.79 -20.25 -9.31
N CYS A 128 -30.79 -19.57 -8.73
CA CYS A 128 -30.89 -19.41 -7.28
C CYS A 128 -31.04 -20.77 -6.58
N TYR A 129 -31.95 -21.62 -7.05
CA TYR A 129 -32.17 -22.96 -6.50
C TYR A 129 -30.91 -23.82 -6.53
N GLU A 130 -30.21 -23.88 -7.67
CA GLU A 130 -28.95 -24.62 -7.80
C GLU A 130 -27.87 -24.10 -6.84
N SER A 131 -27.86 -22.80 -6.59
CA SER A 131 -26.89 -22.17 -5.69
C SER A 131 -27.18 -22.39 -4.20
N ILE A 132 -28.39 -22.81 -3.82
CA ILE A 132 -28.74 -23.12 -2.41
C ILE A 132 -27.96 -24.33 -1.92
N GLY A 133 -27.84 -25.37 -2.77
CA GLY A 133 -27.15 -26.61 -2.38
C GLY A 133 -27.88 -27.35 -1.24
N THR A 134 -27.11 -27.86 -0.28
CA THR A 134 -27.67 -28.50 0.92
C THR A 134 -28.20 -27.42 1.87
N ILE A 135 -29.48 -27.53 2.21
CA ILE A 135 -30.13 -26.61 3.14
C ILE A 135 -29.62 -26.89 4.56
N SER A 136 -29.10 -25.88 5.20
CA SER A 136 -28.64 -25.89 6.59
C SER A 136 -29.42 -24.82 7.37
N MET A 137 -30.30 -25.26 8.24
CA MET A 137 -31.09 -24.43 9.13
C MET A 137 -31.00 -24.96 10.58
N ASP A 138 -31.43 -24.17 11.55
CA ASP A 138 -31.37 -24.48 12.99
C ASP A 138 -32.00 -25.83 13.35
N SER A 139 -33.04 -26.25 12.64
CA SER A 139 -33.64 -27.55 12.86
C SER A 139 -33.62 -28.40 11.59
N LYS A 140 -33.50 -29.72 11.80
CA LYS A 140 -33.58 -30.68 10.72
C LYS A 140 -34.95 -30.67 10.03
N ASP A 141 -35.99 -30.42 10.80
CA ASP A 141 -37.36 -30.39 10.29
C ASP A 141 -37.60 -29.16 9.41
N LYS A 142 -37.13 -27.99 9.84
CA LYS A 142 -37.14 -26.79 8.99
C LYS A 142 -36.37 -27.01 7.72
N SER A 143 -35.17 -27.61 7.79
CA SER A 143 -34.34 -27.89 6.62
C SER A 143 -35.08 -28.78 5.59
N ARG A 144 -35.82 -29.80 6.06
CA ARG A 144 -36.56 -30.72 5.19
C ARG A 144 -37.79 -30.05 4.58
N PHE A 145 -38.56 -29.30 5.38
CA PHE A 145 -39.68 -28.49 4.92
C PHE A 145 -39.26 -27.54 3.81
N TYR A 146 -38.23 -26.74 4.03
CA TYR A 146 -37.73 -25.80 3.01
C TYR A 146 -37.15 -26.49 1.76
N THR A 147 -36.73 -27.74 1.87
CA THR A 147 -36.35 -28.53 0.67
C THR A 147 -37.54 -28.72 -0.25
N TYR A 148 -38.68 -29.15 0.29
CA TYR A 148 -39.93 -29.32 -0.49
C TYR A 148 -40.45 -27.96 -0.98
N LEU A 149 -40.45 -26.95 -0.12
CA LEU A 149 -40.89 -25.60 -0.49
C LEU A 149 -40.10 -25.02 -1.65
N ASN A 150 -38.77 -25.14 -1.62
CA ASN A 150 -37.91 -24.64 -2.69
C ASN A 150 -38.13 -25.39 -4.03
N GLN A 151 -38.46 -26.68 -3.99
CA GLN A 151 -38.83 -27.45 -5.17
C GLN A 151 -40.20 -26.98 -5.72
N ALA A 152 -41.14 -26.67 -4.84
CA ALA A 152 -42.45 -26.14 -5.24
C ALA A 152 -42.32 -24.75 -5.88
N LEU A 153 -41.52 -23.86 -5.28
CA LEU A 153 -41.27 -22.51 -5.80
C LEU A 153 -40.58 -22.55 -7.17
N LEU A 154 -39.57 -23.41 -7.34
CA LEU A 154 -38.95 -23.58 -8.64
C LEU A 154 -39.95 -24.09 -9.70
N ALA A 155 -40.78 -25.06 -9.34
CA ALA A 155 -41.82 -25.59 -10.23
C ALA A 155 -42.82 -24.50 -10.61
N LYS A 156 -43.25 -23.66 -9.64
CA LYS A 156 -44.14 -22.49 -9.85
C LYS A 156 -43.46 -21.49 -10.83
N ALA A 157 -42.22 -21.13 -10.61
CA ALA A 157 -41.48 -20.23 -11.50
C ALA A 157 -41.44 -20.75 -12.96
N LYS A 158 -41.33 -22.07 -13.14
CA LYS A 158 -41.36 -22.73 -14.44
C LYS A 158 -42.78 -22.96 -14.99
N LYS A 159 -43.82 -22.50 -14.30
CA LYS A 159 -45.24 -22.74 -14.60
C LYS A 159 -45.60 -24.22 -14.68
N ASN A 160 -44.81 -25.09 -14.03
CA ASN A 160 -45.13 -26.50 -13.88
C ASN A 160 -46.01 -26.70 -12.63
N TYR A 161 -47.26 -26.27 -12.74
CA TYR A 161 -48.18 -26.25 -11.61
C TYR A 161 -48.48 -27.61 -11.02
N LYS A 162 -48.44 -28.70 -11.88
CA LYS A 162 -48.61 -30.08 -11.39
C LYS A 162 -47.50 -30.48 -10.44
N ALA A 163 -46.24 -30.16 -10.81
CA ALA A 163 -45.10 -30.41 -9.93
C ALA A 163 -45.14 -29.50 -8.67
N ALA A 164 -45.53 -28.23 -8.83
CA ALA A 164 -45.73 -27.32 -7.68
C ALA A 164 -46.75 -27.86 -6.68
N ILE A 165 -47.91 -28.32 -7.15
CA ILE A 165 -48.95 -28.98 -6.30
C ILE A 165 -48.36 -30.19 -5.56
N PHE A 166 -47.62 -31.02 -6.23
CA PHE A 166 -47.00 -32.19 -5.61
C PHE A 166 -46.04 -31.78 -4.48
N PHE A 167 -45.14 -30.84 -4.72
CA PHE A 167 -44.15 -30.43 -3.72
C PHE A 167 -44.77 -29.61 -2.59
N HIS A 168 -45.75 -28.72 -2.85
CA HIS A 168 -46.51 -28.05 -1.81
C HIS A 168 -47.29 -29.03 -0.91
N SER A 169 -47.87 -30.10 -1.50
CA SER A 169 -48.49 -31.16 -0.74
C SER A 169 -47.49 -31.91 0.15
N GLN A 170 -46.29 -32.19 -0.35
CA GLN A 170 -45.22 -32.81 0.46
C GLN A 170 -44.78 -31.90 1.60
N ALA A 171 -44.61 -30.59 1.35
CA ALA A 171 -44.26 -29.60 2.39
C ALA A 171 -45.35 -29.54 3.47
N MET A 172 -46.64 -29.46 3.06
CA MET A 172 -47.78 -29.42 3.96
C MET A 172 -47.89 -30.69 4.84
N GLU A 173 -47.83 -31.89 4.22
CA GLU A 173 -47.89 -33.16 4.96
C GLU A 173 -46.68 -33.29 5.92
N TYR A 174 -45.48 -32.85 5.49
CA TYR A 174 -44.32 -32.85 6.36
C TYR A 174 -44.54 -31.91 7.56
N ALA A 175 -45.03 -30.68 7.34
CA ALA A 175 -45.32 -29.74 8.42
C ALA A 175 -46.33 -30.30 9.42
N LYS A 176 -47.41 -30.94 8.95
CA LYS A 176 -48.41 -31.61 9.80
C LYS A 176 -47.84 -32.77 10.61
N SER A 177 -47.09 -33.65 9.96
CA SER A 177 -46.55 -34.87 10.60
C SER A 177 -45.48 -34.60 11.63
N HIS A 178 -44.90 -33.39 11.65
CA HIS A 178 -43.81 -32.95 12.55
C HIS A 178 -44.26 -31.82 13.48
N ASP A 179 -45.57 -31.64 13.64
CA ASP A 179 -46.20 -30.65 14.54
C ASP A 179 -45.59 -29.24 14.39
N MET A 180 -45.31 -28.84 13.13
CA MET A 180 -44.87 -27.48 12.86
C MET A 180 -45.99 -26.48 13.10
N GLU A 181 -45.65 -25.22 13.36
CA GLU A 181 -46.62 -24.16 13.61
C GLU A 181 -47.70 -24.06 12.52
N ASP A 182 -48.93 -23.79 12.91
CA ASP A 182 -50.11 -23.72 12.00
C ASP A 182 -49.88 -22.79 10.81
N ILE A 183 -49.02 -21.78 10.95
CA ILE A 183 -48.69 -20.85 9.87
C ILE A 183 -48.07 -21.56 8.67
N PHE A 184 -47.18 -22.55 8.88
CA PHE A 184 -46.60 -23.33 7.78
C PHE A 184 -47.63 -24.14 7.05
N VAL A 185 -48.54 -24.79 7.79
CA VAL A 185 -49.59 -25.60 7.23
C VAL A 185 -50.63 -24.75 6.47
N ALA A 186 -51.07 -23.64 7.05
CA ALA A 186 -51.99 -22.70 6.42
C ALA A 186 -51.42 -22.07 5.15
N ALA A 187 -50.16 -21.66 5.18
CA ALA A 187 -49.49 -21.09 4.02
C ALA A 187 -49.42 -22.09 2.84
N GLU A 188 -49.06 -23.36 3.12
CA GLU A 188 -48.99 -24.37 2.05
C GLU A 188 -50.39 -24.72 1.51
N MET A 189 -51.43 -24.74 2.36
CA MET A 189 -52.83 -24.89 1.91
C MET A 189 -53.24 -23.72 1.00
N GLY A 190 -52.90 -22.50 1.36
CA GLY A 190 -53.13 -21.33 0.51
C GLY A 190 -52.42 -21.46 -0.85
N GLN A 191 -51.15 -21.87 -0.87
CA GLN A 191 -50.44 -22.08 -2.12
C GLN A 191 -51.02 -23.21 -2.97
N LEU A 192 -51.51 -24.30 -2.36
CA LEU A 192 -52.22 -25.35 -3.09
C LEU A 192 -53.49 -24.80 -3.76
N GLY A 193 -54.26 -23.95 -3.06
CA GLY A 193 -55.37 -23.24 -3.63
C GLY A 193 -54.98 -22.40 -4.85
N VAL A 194 -53.93 -21.59 -4.72
CA VAL A 194 -53.37 -20.76 -5.82
C VAL A 194 -52.95 -21.64 -7.01
N MET A 195 -52.24 -22.75 -6.77
CA MET A 195 -51.80 -23.63 -7.87
C MET A 195 -52.99 -24.29 -8.60
N HIS A 196 -54.09 -24.64 -7.88
CA HIS A 196 -55.30 -25.16 -8.50
C HIS A 196 -56.04 -24.05 -9.27
N GLU A 197 -56.07 -22.81 -8.79
CA GLU A 197 -56.62 -21.68 -9.54
C GLU A 197 -55.86 -21.46 -10.86
N GLU A 198 -54.51 -21.53 -10.86
CA GLU A 198 -53.67 -21.40 -12.05
C GLU A 198 -53.99 -22.46 -13.13
N ILE A 199 -54.32 -23.66 -12.73
CA ILE A 199 -54.73 -24.73 -13.67
C ILE A 199 -56.27 -24.71 -13.94
N LYS A 200 -56.98 -23.69 -13.48
CA LYS A 200 -58.42 -23.47 -13.65
C LYS A 200 -59.29 -24.57 -13.01
N ASP A 201 -58.81 -25.24 -11.96
CA ASP A 201 -59.56 -26.19 -11.15
C ASP A 201 -60.15 -25.43 -9.95
N ASN A 202 -61.16 -24.56 -10.21
CA ASN A 202 -61.73 -23.68 -9.23
C ASN A 202 -62.37 -24.44 -8.02
N LYS A 203 -62.91 -25.62 -8.26
CA LYS A 203 -63.50 -26.44 -7.15
C LYS A 203 -62.44 -26.87 -6.15
N LYS A 204 -61.27 -27.34 -6.63
CA LYS A 204 -60.19 -27.69 -5.72
C LYS A 204 -59.53 -26.45 -5.11
N ALA A 205 -59.46 -25.36 -5.85
CA ALA A 205 -58.95 -24.10 -5.33
C ALA A 205 -59.80 -23.63 -4.14
N GLU A 206 -61.12 -23.61 -4.31
CA GLU A 206 -62.08 -23.31 -3.23
C GLU A 206 -61.89 -24.22 -2.02
N GLU A 207 -61.82 -25.55 -2.22
CA GLU A 207 -61.62 -26.54 -1.15
C GLU A 207 -60.34 -26.24 -0.34
N TRP A 208 -59.24 -25.95 -1.02
CA TRP A 208 -57.97 -25.66 -0.36
C TRP A 208 -57.98 -24.30 0.37
N PHE A 209 -58.58 -23.27 -0.19
CA PHE A 209 -58.71 -21.98 0.48
C PHE A 209 -59.62 -22.06 1.71
N LEU A 210 -60.70 -22.82 1.68
CA LEU A 210 -61.55 -23.05 2.85
C LEU A 210 -60.78 -23.79 3.96
N LYS A 211 -60.01 -24.84 3.62
CA LYS A 211 -59.12 -25.51 4.58
C LYS A 211 -58.08 -24.56 5.17
N CYS A 212 -57.49 -23.68 4.32
CA CYS A 212 -56.58 -22.65 4.76
C CYS A 212 -57.25 -21.71 5.78
N VAL A 213 -58.48 -21.25 5.51
CA VAL A 213 -59.25 -20.39 6.42
C VAL A 213 -59.44 -21.07 7.78
N ASP A 214 -59.80 -22.37 7.81
CA ASP A 214 -60.01 -23.10 9.05
C ASP A 214 -58.76 -23.23 9.91
N VAL A 215 -57.65 -23.59 9.30
CA VAL A 215 -56.34 -23.71 10.00
C VAL A 215 -55.81 -22.34 10.42
N ALA A 216 -55.90 -21.34 9.52
CA ALA A 216 -55.41 -20.01 9.79
C ALA A 216 -56.21 -19.30 10.92
N LYS A 217 -57.52 -19.53 11.01
CA LYS A 217 -58.33 -19.02 12.13
C LYS A 217 -57.94 -19.66 13.46
N LYS A 218 -57.69 -20.97 13.49
CA LYS A 218 -57.29 -21.68 14.72
C LYS A 218 -55.92 -21.24 15.19
N GLY A 219 -54.96 -21.12 14.27
CA GLY A 219 -53.61 -20.71 14.54
C GLY A 219 -53.40 -19.18 14.63
N ASN A 220 -54.49 -18.41 14.46
CA ASN A 220 -54.45 -16.94 14.40
C ASN A 220 -53.41 -16.40 13.37
N CYS A 221 -53.35 -17.06 12.20
CA CYS A 221 -52.39 -16.76 11.13
C CYS A 221 -53.02 -15.74 10.15
N ILE A 222 -52.82 -14.45 10.40
CA ILE A 222 -53.49 -13.36 9.67
C ILE A 222 -53.13 -13.31 8.19
N GLY A 223 -51.84 -13.49 7.84
CA GLY A 223 -51.39 -13.44 6.47
C GLY A 223 -52.05 -14.49 5.55
N PRO A 224 -51.95 -15.81 5.85
CA PRO A 224 -52.64 -16.85 5.10
C PRO A 224 -54.16 -16.69 5.07
N LEU A 225 -54.77 -16.22 6.19
CA LEU A 225 -56.20 -15.99 6.29
C LEU A 225 -56.67 -14.88 5.35
N THR A 226 -55.93 -13.75 5.32
CA THR A 226 -56.25 -12.61 4.46
C THR A 226 -56.14 -12.99 2.98
N SER A 227 -55.05 -13.67 2.59
CA SER A 227 -54.86 -14.16 1.23
C SER A 227 -55.96 -15.15 0.81
N ALA A 228 -56.34 -16.07 1.70
CA ALA A 228 -57.41 -17.03 1.38
C ALA A 228 -58.78 -16.33 1.15
N TYR A 229 -59.10 -15.27 1.92
CA TYR A 229 -60.32 -14.48 1.69
C TYR A 229 -60.30 -13.76 0.34
N GLU A 230 -59.17 -13.19 -0.06
CA GLU A 230 -59.00 -12.55 -1.37
C GLU A 230 -59.25 -13.53 -2.52
N HIS A 231 -58.61 -14.70 -2.45
CA HIS A 231 -58.76 -15.73 -3.49
C HIS A 231 -60.18 -16.31 -3.52
N LEU A 232 -60.80 -16.54 -2.35
CA LEU A 232 -62.19 -17.00 -2.31
C LEU A 232 -63.16 -15.98 -2.95
N ALA A 233 -62.96 -14.68 -2.67
CA ALA A 233 -63.76 -13.64 -3.31
C ALA A 233 -63.63 -13.67 -4.83
N ASN A 234 -62.38 -13.88 -5.35
CA ASN A 234 -62.11 -13.98 -6.77
C ASN A 234 -62.67 -15.26 -7.40
N VAL A 235 -62.56 -16.42 -6.73
CA VAL A 235 -63.08 -17.70 -7.21
C VAL A 235 -64.59 -17.62 -7.34
N TYR A 236 -65.32 -17.19 -6.30
CA TYR A 236 -66.80 -17.05 -6.33
C TYR A 236 -67.25 -16.00 -7.34
N GLY A 237 -66.46 -14.90 -7.53
CA GLY A 237 -66.77 -13.93 -8.57
C GLY A 237 -66.68 -14.52 -9.98
N LYS A 238 -65.67 -15.35 -10.24
CA LYS A 238 -65.53 -16.08 -11.52
C LYS A 238 -66.64 -17.11 -11.76
N GLU A 239 -67.21 -17.67 -10.70
CA GLU A 239 -68.33 -18.61 -10.73
C GLU A 239 -69.74 -17.94 -10.81
N GLY A 240 -69.75 -16.59 -10.75
CA GLY A 240 -71.02 -15.84 -10.77
C GLY A 240 -71.77 -15.88 -9.44
N ASN A 241 -71.18 -16.31 -8.33
CA ASN A 241 -71.74 -16.30 -7.00
C ASN A 241 -71.46 -14.98 -6.30
N ASP A 242 -72.14 -13.91 -6.71
CA ASP A 242 -71.92 -12.56 -6.25
C ASP A 242 -72.13 -12.41 -4.72
N SER A 243 -72.98 -13.21 -4.12
CA SER A 243 -73.27 -13.17 -2.67
C SER A 243 -72.03 -13.61 -1.86
N LEU A 244 -71.40 -14.77 -2.21
CA LEU A 244 -70.19 -15.28 -1.55
C LEU A 244 -69.02 -14.44 -1.89
N SER A 245 -68.88 -13.99 -3.15
CA SER A 245 -67.85 -13.09 -3.56
C SER A 245 -67.79 -11.81 -2.72
N LEU A 246 -69.00 -11.15 -2.58
CA LEU A 246 -69.12 -9.94 -1.74
C LEU A 246 -68.83 -10.23 -0.25
N HIS A 247 -69.29 -11.39 0.24
CA HIS A 247 -69.01 -11.79 1.62
C HIS A 247 -67.50 -11.89 1.90
N TYR A 248 -66.78 -12.64 1.09
CA TYR A 248 -65.34 -12.80 1.27
C TYR A 248 -64.53 -11.51 0.95
N GLN A 249 -65.01 -10.68 0.01
CA GLN A 249 -64.48 -9.38 -0.25
C GLN A 249 -64.57 -8.43 0.96
N LYS A 250 -65.68 -8.44 1.69
CA LYS A 250 -65.84 -7.69 2.94
C LYS A 250 -64.86 -8.18 4.01
N LEU A 251 -64.72 -9.49 4.19
CA LEU A 251 -63.82 -10.07 5.16
C LEU A 251 -62.36 -9.70 4.81
N PHE A 252 -61.96 -9.84 3.52
CA PHE A 252 -60.67 -9.42 3.04
C PHE A 252 -60.39 -7.94 3.30
N THR A 253 -61.34 -7.05 2.92
CA THR A 253 -61.20 -5.60 3.12
C THR A 253 -61.06 -5.24 4.59
N ALA A 254 -61.90 -5.82 5.47
CA ALA A 254 -61.82 -5.57 6.91
C ALA A 254 -60.48 -6.00 7.51
N MET A 255 -59.93 -7.16 7.08
CA MET A 255 -58.63 -7.64 7.50
C MET A 255 -57.51 -6.74 6.94
N ARG A 256 -57.56 -6.45 5.64
CA ARG A 256 -56.56 -5.59 4.98
C ARG A 256 -56.53 -4.20 5.62
N ASP A 257 -57.66 -3.54 5.84
CA ASP A 257 -57.70 -2.19 6.39
C ASP A 257 -57.30 -2.14 7.87
N SER A 258 -57.46 -3.26 8.60
CA SER A 258 -56.99 -3.40 9.97
C SER A 258 -55.48 -3.62 10.10
N PHE A 259 -54.88 -4.38 9.18
CA PHE A 259 -53.47 -4.82 9.28
C PHE A 259 -52.54 -4.23 8.22
N PHE A 260 -53.09 -3.81 7.05
CA PHE A 260 -52.33 -3.32 5.91
C PHE A 260 -52.64 -1.84 5.66
N LEU A 261 -52.08 -0.98 6.48
CA LEU A 261 -52.14 0.47 6.27
C LEU A 261 -51.26 0.85 5.07
N GLN A 262 -51.77 0.66 3.85
CA GLN A 262 -51.02 0.88 2.60
C GLN A 262 -50.39 2.27 2.52
N LYS A 263 -51.10 3.29 3.03
CA LYS A 263 -50.59 4.67 3.09
C LYS A 263 -49.40 4.79 4.01
N GLU A 264 -49.47 4.12 5.18
CA GLU A 264 -48.35 4.11 6.15
C GLU A 264 -47.18 3.31 5.62
N PHE A 265 -47.43 2.14 5.00
CA PHE A 265 -46.39 1.37 4.31
C PHE A 265 -45.68 2.20 3.28
N ASN A 266 -46.38 2.90 2.37
CA ASN A 266 -45.78 3.74 1.35
C ASN A 266 -44.93 4.89 1.96
N SER A 267 -45.40 5.47 3.08
CA SER A 267 -44.64 6.49 3.82
C SER A 267 -43.33 5.92 4.40
N LYS A 268 -43.38 4.77 5.05
CA LYS A 268 -42.21 4.10 5.63
C LYS A 268 -41.23 3.63 4.54
N ARG A 269 -41.77 3.07 3.45
CA ARG A 269 -40.96 2.71 2.25
C ARG A 269 -40.17 3.91 1.74
N SER A 270 -40.83 5.07 1.59
CA SER A 270 -40.15 6.29 1.14
C SER A 270 -39.04 6.75 2.11
N GLN A 271 -39.31 6.67 3.42
CA GLN A 271 -38.31 7.02 4.43
C GLN A 271 -37.05 6.11 4.37
N ILE A 272 -37.26 4.81 4.21
CA ILE A 272 -36.17 3.83 4.09
C ILE A 272 -35.37 4.08 2.79
N ALA A 273 -36.07 4.27 1.66
CA ALA A 273 -35.43 4.56 0.38
C ALA A 273 -34.60 5.85 0.41
N ASN A 274 -35.12 6.91 1.05
CA ASN A 274 -34.38 8.16 1.23
C ASN A 274 -33.13 7.97 2.10
N TYR A 275 -33.24 7.19 3.18
CA TYR A 275 -32.05 6.87 3.99
C TYR A 275 -30.99 6.12 3.19
N GLU A 276 -31.38 5.13 2.41
CA GLU A 276 -30.46 4.34 1.60
C GLU A 276 -29.80 5.18 0.50
N SER A 277 -30.56 6.08 -0.13
CA SER A 277 -30.00 7.04 -1.10
C SER A 277 -28.95 7.93 -0.43
N GLN A 278 -29.28 8.55 0.71
CA GLN A 278 -28.32 9.39 1.45
C GLN A 278 -27.06 8.62 1.87
N ARG A 279 -27.23 7.36 2.30
CA ARG A 279 -26.11 6.48 2.66
C ARG A 279 -25.23 6.19 1.44
N SER A 280 -25.84 5.86 0.31
CA SER A 280 -25.12 5.65 -0.95
C SER A 280 -24.31 6.88 -1.36
N ASP A 281 -24.92 8.07 -1.29
CA ASP A 281 -24.26 9.33 -1.62
C ASP A 281 -23.09 9.63 -0.69
N MET A 282 -23.24 9.37 0.62
CA MET A 282 -22.14 9.49 1.59
C MET A 282 -20.99 8.52 1.30
N LEU A 283 -21.30 7.27 0.94
CA LEU A 283 -20.29 6.28 0.58
C LEU A 283 -19.55 6.70 -0.72
N ILE A 284 -20.28 7.13 -1.74
CA ILE A 284 -19.71 7.60 -3.01
C ILE A 284 -18.80 8.81 -2.76
N SER A 285 -19.24 9.79 -1.97
CA SER A 285 -18.45 10.97 -1.65
C SER A 285 -17.19 10.62 -0.85
N SER A 286 -17.28 9.70 0.12
CA SER A 286 -16.12 9.24 0.91
C SER A 286 -15.11 8.49 0.05
N LEU A 287 -15.57 7.63 -0.87
CA LEU A 287 -14.71 6.94 -1.84
C LEU A 287 -14.05 7.90 -2.82
N SER A 288 -14.80 8.89 -3.32
CA SER A 288 -14.27 9.95 -4.19
C SER A 288 -13.18 10.76 -3.50
N ASN A 289 -13.43 11.19 -2.26
CA ASN A 289 -12.44 11.93 -1.46
C ASN A 289 -11.17 11.09 -1.22
N ARG A 290 -11.31 9.80 -0.90
CA ARG A 290 -10.19 8.87 -0.72
C ARG A 290 -9.39 8.68 -2.00
N ASN A 291 -10.07 8.54 -3.14
CA ASN A 291 -9.40 8.43 -4.44
C ASN A 291 -8.65 9.71 -4.79
N THR A 292 -9.25 10.88 -4.57
CA THR A 292 -8.60 12.18 -4.78
C THR A 292 -7.36 12.32 -3.88
N PHE A 293 -7.44 11.94 -2.61
CA PHE A 293 -6.29 11.91 -1.70
C PHE A 293 -5.18 11.00 -2.22
N LEU A 294 -5.50 9.77 -2.66
CA LEU A 294 -4.50 8.84 -3.22
C LEU A 294 -3.83 9.39 -4.48
N ILE A 295 -4.59 10.06 -5.36
CA ILE A 295 -4.05 10.73 -6.55
C ILE A 295 -3.03 11.80 -6.14
N TRP A 296 -3.34 12.64 -5.16
CA TRP A 296 -2.40 13.64 -4.66
C TRP A 296 -1.14 13.03 -4.06
N VAL A 297 -1.26 11.95 -3.30
CA VAL A 297 -0.11 11.20 -2.76
C VAL A 297 0.80 10.69 -3.89
N ILE A 298 0.22 10.12 -4.96
CA ILE A 298 0.97 9.66 -6.12
C ILE A 298 1.67 10.82 -6.83
N VAL A 299 0.98 11.96 -7.03
CA VAL A 299 1.55 13.16 -7.68
C VAL A 299 2.75 13.68 -6.88
N ILE A 300 2.63 13.78 -5.55
CA ILE A 300 3.73 14.20 -4.68
C ILE A 300 4.91 13.23 -4.77
N PHE A 301 4.64 11.93 -4.77
CA PHE A 301 5.69 10.90 -4.87
C PHE A 301 6.44 10.98 -6.22
N VAL A 302 5.72 11.17 -7.33
CA VAL A 302 6.32 11.36 -8.65
C VAL A 302 7.17 12.63 -8.71
N ALA A 303 6.70 13.73 -8.10
CA ALA A 303 7.45 14.98 -8.02
C ALA A 303 8.75 14.80 -7.22
N LEU A 304 8.71 14.07 -6.09
CA LEU A 304 9.90 13.76 -5.30
C LEU A 304 10.90 12.89 -6.08
N LEU A 305 10.44 11.89 -6.81
CA LEU A 305 11.30 11.08 -7.68
C LEU A 305 11.97 11.93 -8.77
N ALA A 306 11.21 12.83 -9.42
CA ALA A 306 11.75 13.73 -10.42
C ALA A 306 12.85 14.64 -9.83
N THR A 307 12.63 15.21 -8.64
CA THR A 307 13.64 16.02 -7.94
C THR A 307 14.90 15.23 -7.60
N LEU A 308 14.74 13.97 -7.16
CA LEU A 308 15.87 13.08 -6.86
C LEU A 308 16.69 12.77 -8.13
N ILE A 309 16.02 12.52 -9.27
CA ILE A 309 16.69 12.29 -10.56
C ILE A 309 17.49 13.52 -10.98
N VAL A 310 16.91 14.72 -10.86
CA VAL A 310 17.60 15.97 -11.18
C VAL A 310 18.81 16.17 -10.27
N LEU A 311 18.67 15.91 -8.97
CA LEU A 311 19.75 16.04 -8.00
C LEU A 311 20.90 15.06 -8.28
N THR A 312 20.57 13.79 -8.57
CA THR A 312 21.56 12.77 -8.91
C THR A 312 22.29 13.11 -10.20
N TYR A 313 21.59 13.61 -11.22
CA TYR A 313 22.19 14.10 -12.46
C TYR A 313 23.12 15.30 -12.22
N TYR A 314 22.72 16.26 -11.37
CA TYR A 314 23.54 17.40 -11.00
C TYR A 314 24.84 16.96 -10.29
N ILE A 315 24.75 16.06 -9.33
CA ILE A 315 25.90 15.50 -8.60
C ILE A 315 26.82 14.76 -9.58
N TYR A 316 26.27 13.93 -10.46
CA TYR A 316 27.03 13.22 -11.48
C TYR A 316 27.80 14.19 -12.40
N ARG A 317 27.15 15.22 -12.90
CA ARG A 317 27.78 16.26 -13.75
C ARG A 317 28.90 16.97 -13.02
N LYS A 318 28.70 17.33 -11.76
CA LYS A 318 29.71 18.03 -10.94
C LYS A 318 30.93 17.13 -10.65
N ASN A 319 30.70 15.86 -10.34
CA ASN A 319 31.77 14.89 -10.14
C ASN A 319 32.58 14.67 -11.42
N ARG A 320 31.92 14.61 -12.58
CA ARG A 320 32.61 14.51 -13.88
C ARG A 320 33.49 15.73 -14.16
N GLN A 321 33.03 16.93 -13.89
CA GLN A 321 33.83 18.17 -14.02
C GLN A 321 35.04 18.14 -13.09
N LEU A 322 34.87 17.70 -11.84
CA LEU A 322 35.98 17.60 -10.88
C LEU A 322 37.06 16.65 -11.38
N VAL A 323 36.70 15.49 -11.90
CA VAL A 323 37.65 14.51 -12.47
C VAL A 323 38.41 15.11 -13.64
N ILE A 324 37.74 15.83 -14.55
CA ILE A 324 38.40 16.50 -15.68
C ILE A 324 39.42 17.53 -15.18
N THR A 325 39.02 18.37 -14.22
CA THR A 325 39.92 19.40 -13.64
C THR A 325 41.14 18.76 -12.97
N GLN A 326 40.94 17.67 -12.24
CA GLN A 326 42.03 16.94 -11.61
C GLN A 326 43.01 16.33 -12.64
N ARG A 327 42.50 15.77 -13.76
CA ARG A 327 43.34 15.27 -14.87
C ARG A 327 44.19 16.36 -15.47
N LEU A 328 43.60 17.53 -15.74
CA LEU A 328 44.36 18.68 -16.29
C LEU A 328 45.43 19.15 -15.32
N LEU A 329 45.19 19.12 -14.02
CA LEU A 329 46.18 19.50 -13.02
C LEU A 329 47.36 18.53 -13.02
N ILE A 330 47.11 17.22 -13.09
CA ILE A 330 48.18 16.20 -13.18
C ILE A 330 49.00 16.40 -14.45
N GLN A 331 48.35 16.63 -15.58
CA GLN A 331 49.04 16.86 -16.84
C GLN A 331 49.96 18.09 -16.75
N LYS A 332 49.48 19.22 -16.21
CA LYS A 332 50.30 20.42 -16.00
C LYS A 332 51.48 20.16 -15.07
N HIS A 333 51.29 19.36 -14.02
CA HIS A 333 52.41 19.00 -13.15
C HIS A 333 53.46 18.13 -13.88
N LYS A 334 53.03 17.17 -14.71
CA LYS A 334 53.93 16.35 -15.52
C LYS A 334 54.73 17.22 -16.54
N GLU A 335 54.06 18.15 -17.22
CA GLU A 335 54.67 19.09 -18.15
C GLU A 335 55.70 19.99 -17.43
N TYR A 336 55.36 20.52 -16.25
CA TYR A 336 56.29 21.32 -15.43
C TYR A 336 57.51 20.51 -14.99
N ASP A 337 57.31 19.28 -14.53
CA ASP A 337 58.43 18.38 -14.15
C ASP A 337 59.33 18.04 -15.35
N GLN A 338 58.77 17.88 -16.56
CA GLN A 338 59.55 17.69 -17.80
C GLN A 338 60.37 18.94 -18.18
N GLN A 339 59.73 20.13 -18.11
CA GLN A 339 60.42 21.39 -18.39
C GLN A 339 61.61 21.61 -17.42
N LEU A 340 61.40 21.28 -16.15
CA LEU A 340 62.43 21.40 -15.12
C LEU A 340 63.59 20.42 -15.39
N ALA A 341 63.28 19.20 -15.84
CA ALA A 341 64.28 18.21 -16.21
C ALA A 341 65.08 18.68 -17.42
N ILE A 342 64.43 19.24 -18.44
CA ILE A 342 65.09 19.79 -19.63
C ILE A 342 65.96 21.00 -19.27
N GLN A 343 65.48 21.90 -18.41
CA GLN A 343 66.32 23.03 -17.94
C GLN A 343 67.55 22.58 -17.18
N ASN A 344 67.43 21.57 -16.33
CA ASN A 344 68.53 20.99 -15.60
C ASN A 344 69.54 20.31 -16.56
N GLU A 345 69.08 19.63 -17.60
CA GLU A 345 69.88 18.96 -18.59
C GLU A 345 70.63 19.97 -19.47
N ILE A 346 70.01 21.05 -19.91
CA ILE A 346 70.59 22.17 -20.63
C ILE A 346 71.66 22.85 -19.73
N PHE A 347 71.39 22.98 -18.46
CA PHE A 347 72.21 23.60 -17.49
C PHE A 347 73.48 22.74 -17.23
N VAL A 348 73.42 21.42 -17.13
CA VAL A 348 74.47 20.45 -16.99
C VAL A 348 75.32 20.42 -18.28
N ASN A 349 74.68 20.42 -19.47
CA ASN A 349 75.44 20.42 -20.77
C ASN A 349 76.20 21.71 -21.04
N ASN A 350 75.66 22.87 -20.58
CA ASN A 350 76.40 24.14 -20.67
C ASN A 350 77.62 24.20 -19.72
N GLN A 351 77.66 23.41 -18.63
CA GLN A 351 78.81 23.27 -17.75
C GLN A 351 79.92 22.46 -18.36
N ASN A 352 79.61 21.38 -19.05
CA ASN A 352 80.65 20.56 -19.72
C ASN A 352 81.43 21.32 -20.83
N GLN A 353 80.86 22.47 -21.28
CA GLN A 353 81.55 23.36 -22.22
C GLN A 353 82.37 24.47 -21.55
N SER A 354 82.09 24.80 -20.23
CA SER A 354 82.79 25.88 -19.52
C SER A 354 83.93 25.41 -18.58
N GLU A 355 84.08 24.09 -18.37
CA GLU A 355 85.20 23.55 -17.52
C GLU A 355 86.59 23.62 -18.15
N ASN A 356 86.74 24.16 -19.36
CA ASN A 356 88.05 24.30 -20.00
C ASN A 356 88.72 25.67 -19.79
N GLU A 357 88.16 26.58 -19.01
CA GLU A 357 88.89 27.85 -18.68
C GLU A 357 88.71 28.21 -17.18
N SER A 358 89.96 28.31 -16.58
CA SER A 358 90.27 28.98 -15.32
C SER A 358 90.12 28.28 -13.97
N VAL A 359 91.26 27.78 -13.56
CA VAL A 359 91.76 27.53 -12.19
C VAL A 359 92.05 28.85 -11.48
N ASN A 360 91.81 28.87 -10.16
CA ASN A 360 92.29 29.78 -9.11
C ASN A 360 91.48 31.09 -8.89
N GLU A 361 90.80 31.11 -7.75
CA GLU A 361 91.09 32.09 -6.68
C GLU A 361 90.38 31.67 -5.36
N ALA A 362 91.16 31.77 -4.28
CA ALA A 362 90.84 31.34 -2.95
C ALA A 362 89.66 32.19 -2.33
N ALA A 363 88.72 31.54 -1.77
CA ALA A 363 87.61 32.16 -1.00
C ALA A 363 88.07 32.47 0.42
N GLN A 364 88.19 33.76 0.75
CA GLN A 364 88.23 34.24 2.13
C GLN A 364 86.84 34.20 2.76
N GLU A 365 86.77 33.72 3.99
CA GLU A 365 85.55 33.69 4.82
C GLU A 365 84.99 35.09 5.06
N ALA A 366 83.89 35.38 4.45
CA ALA A 366 83.02 36.51 4.85
C ALA A 366 81.79 35.93 5.59
N ASP A 367 81.51 36.42 6.77
CA ASP A 367 80.52 35.90 7.71
C ASP A 367 79.02 36.38 7.41
N ASP A 368 78.83 37.11 6.29
CA ASP A 368 77.55 37.67 5.87
C ASP A 368 77.08 37.10 4.52
N PRO A 369 75.91 36.40 4.48
CA PRO A 369 75.35 35.78 3.25
C PRO A 369 75.07 36.76 2.12
N ASP A 370 74.74 38.04 2.42
CA ASP A 370 74.48 39.10 1.43
C ASP A 370 75.78 39.55 0.63
N LEU A 371 76.92 39.06 1.02
CA LEU A 371 78.21 39.36 0.34
C LEU A 371 78.62 38.37 -0.76
N LEU A 372 77.80 37.26 -0.94
CA LEU A 372 78.00 36.34 -2.08
C LEU A 372 77.71 37.08 -3.38
N ASN A 373 78.70 37.10 -4.30
CA ASN A 373 78.43 37.65 -5.61
C ASN A 373 77.49 36.72 -6.41
N LYS A 374 76.88 37.24 -7.48
CA LYS A 374 75.86 36.51 -8.27
C LYS A 374 76.41 35.17 -8.79
N GLN A 375 77.67 35.13 -9.20
CA GLN A 375 78.32 33.94 -9.75
C GLN A 375 78.59 32.85 -8.69
N GLN A 376 78.92 33.26 -7.46
CA GLN A 376 79.13 32.32 -6.35
C GLN A 376 77.75 31.75 -5.90
N THR A 377 76.68 32.56 -5.89
CA THR A 377 75.32 32.10 -5.58
C THR A 377 74.85 31.10 -6.62
N GLU A 378 75.07 31.38 -7.90
CA GLU A 378 74.70 30.45 -8.99
C GLU A 378 75.47 29.12 -8.90
N ARG A 379 76.78 29.12 -8.62
CA ARG A 379 77.56 27.91 -8.39
C ARG A 379 77.06 27.11 -7.18
N LEU A 380 76.75 27.73 -6.08
CA LEU A 380 76.23 27.07 -4.90
C LEU A 380 74.80 26.46 -5.16
N LEU A 381 73.94 27.14 -5.89
CA LEU A 381 72.61 26.61 -6.28
C LEU A 381 72.77 25.40 -7.21
N GLN A 382 73.78 25.40 -8.10
CA GLN A 382 74.07 24.26 -8.98
C GLN A 382 74.50 23.04 -8.18
N GLN A 383 75.42 23.22 -7.23
CA GLN A 383 75.84 22.14 -6.35
C GLN A 383 74.70 21.60 -5.49
N ILE A 384 73.89 22.49 -4.99
CA ILE A 384 72.68 22.11 -4.28
C ILE A 384 71.70 21.28 -5.17
N ALA A 385 71.46 21.74 -6.42
CA ALA A 385 70.59 21.03 -7.35
C ALA A 385 71.12 19.64 -7.67
N HIS A 386 72.44 19.53 -7.93
CA HIS A 386 73.10 18.26 -8.21
C HIS A 386 72.94 17.27 -7.03
N VAL A 387 73.14 17.69 -5.79
CA VAL A 387 72.96 16.85 -4.60
C VAL A 387 71.49 16.48 -4.41
N MET A 388 70.58 17.38 -4.76
CA MET A 388 69.15 17.12 -4.64
C MET A 388 68.59 16.18 -5.72
N GLU A 389 69.32 15.95 -6.80
CA GLU A 389 68.98 14.93 -7.80
C GLU A 389 69.45 13.53 -7.38
N ASP A 390 70.47 13.46 -6.50
CA ASP A 390 70.95 12.17 -5.97
C ASP A 390 69.90 11.52 -5.07
N SER A 391 69.29 10.49 -5.62
CA SER A 391 68.31 9.71 -4.97
C SER A 391 68.73 9.08 -3.64
N SER A 392 69.98 8.80 -3.48
CA SER A 392 70.56 8.23 -2.26
C SER A 392 70.54 9.23 -1.11
N CYS A 393 70.76 10.50 -1.42
CA CYS A 393 70.75 11.59 -0.45
C CYS A 393 69.38 12.02 -0.04
N ILE A 394 68.50 12.35 -1.01
CA ILE A 394 67.16 12.88 -0.69
C ILE A 394 66.21 11.85 -0.03
N CYS A 395 66.43 10.56 -0.31
CA CYS A 395 65.60 9.49 0.27
C CYS A 395 66.05 9.03 1.67
N ASP A 396 67.19 9.48 2.13
CA ASP A 396 67.63 9.22 3.50
C ASP A 396 66.75 10.02 4.49
N PRO A 397 66.04 9.35 5.42
CA PRO A 397 65.21 10.02 6.44
C PRO A 397 65.96 10.95 7.37
N SER A 398 67.31 10.80 7.47
CA SER A 398 68.20 11.62 8.30
C SER A 398 68.78 12.82 7.56
N PHE A 399 68.56 12.91 6.23
CA PHE A 399 69.19 13.99 5.40
C PHE A 399 68.77 15.37 5.91
N SER A 400 69.74 16.17 6.24
CA SER A 400 69.56 17.44 6.92
C SER A 400 70.27 18.58 6.16
N LEU A 401 69.95 19.84 6.49
CA LEU A 401 70.64 21.03 5.95
C LEU A 401 72.14 20.98 6.20
N GLN A 402 72.57 20.43 7.34
CA GLN A 402 73.97 20.28 7.68
C GLN A 402 74.70 19.30 6.76
N MET A 403 74.03 18.17 6.43
CA MET A 403 74.61 17.19 5.47
C MET A 403 74.63 17.75 4.04
N LEU A 404 73.59 18.53 3.66
CA LEU A 404 73.63 19.21 2.36
C LEU A 404 74.80 20.21 2.31
N ALA A 405 74.97 21.03 3.33
CA ALA A 405 76.05 22.01 3.41
C ALA A 405 77.47 21.36 3.33
N GLN A 406 77.64 20.21 4.00
CA GLN A 406 78.94 19.45 3.88
C GLN A 406 79.16 18.91 2.47
N LYS A 407 78.13 18.43 1.79
CA LYS A 407 78.23 17.88 0.44
C LYS A 407 78.49 18.93 -0.63
N VAL A 408 78.06 20.17 -0.41
CA VAL A 408 78.35 21.31 -1.32
C VAL A 408 79.47 22.17 -0.85
N GLU A 409 80.24 21.66 0.11
CA GLU A 409 81.46 22.33 0.65
C GLU A 409 81.20 23.79 1.06
N SER A 410 80.05 24.02 1.72
CA SER A 410 79.55 25.33 2.14
C SER A 410 79.01 25.30 3.57
N ASN A 411 78.69 26.45 4.12
CA ASN A 411 78.12 26.49 5.43
C ASN A 411 76.54 26.48 5.36
N THR A 412 75.90 26.10 6.47
CA THR A 412 74.43 26.00 6.55
C THR A 412 73.70 27.33 6.35
N LYS A 413 74.37 28.46 6.67
CA LYS A 413 73.77 29.81 6.47
C LYS A 413 73.67 30.13 4.99
N TYR A 414 74.73 29.93 4.21
CA TYR A 414 74.72 30.18 2.77
C TYR A 414 73.79 29.26 2.01
N VAL A 415 73.76 27.99 2.34
CA VAL A 415 72.87 27.01 1.71
C VAL A 415 71.35 27.38 2.04
N SER A 416 71.05 27.69 3.28
CA SER A 416 69.68 28.08 3.67
C SER A 416 69.28 29.40 3.00
N TRP A 417 70.19 30.40 2.97
CA TRP A 417 69.95 31.68 2.33
C TRP A 417 69.76 31.53 0.80
N ALA A 418 70.58 30.79 0.12
CA ALA A 418 70.50 30.56 -1.33
C ALA A 418 69.13 29.87 -1.69
N ILE A 419 68.72 28.84 -0.95
CA ILE A 419 67.45 28.17 -1.15
C ILE A 419 66.30 29.14 -0.90
N ASN A 420 66.35 29.91 0.19
CA ASN A 420 65.29 30.84 0.52
C ASN A 420 65.15 31.97 -0.50
N LYS A 421 66.28 32.63 -0.85
CA LYS A 421 66.29 33.74 -1.79
C LYS A 421 65.85 33.36 -3.19
N THR A 422 66.20 32.17 -3.64
CA THR A 422 65.97 31.73 -5.03
C THR A 422 64.58 31.07 -5.15
N TYR A 423 64.21 30.22 -4.20
CA TYR A 423 62.92 29.41 -4.28
C TYR A 423 61.84 29.89 -3.32
N ASN A 424 62.13 30.89 -2.51
CA ASN A 424 61.24 31.38 -1.45
C ASN A 424 60.73 30.26 -0.52
N LYS A 425 61.62 29.31 -0.17
CA LYS A 425 61.31 28.10 0.60
C LYS A 425 62.42 27.84 1.62
N ASN A 426 62.04 27.30 2.78
CA ASN A 426 63.04 26.72 3.67
C ASN A 426 63.50 25.35 3.17
N PHE A 427 64.65 24.89 3.63
CA PHE A 427 65.28 23.62 3.23
C PHE A 427 64.29 22.43 3.38
N LYS A 428 63.54 22.36 4.47
CA LYS A 428 62.60 21.26 4.72
C LYS A 428 61.49 21.21 3.66
N THR A 429 60.96 22.35 3.26
CA THR A 429 59.93 22.45 2.20
C THR A 429 60.53 22.07 0.86
N TYR A 430 61.74 22.56 0.58
CA TYR A 430 62.49 22.29 -0.66
C TYR A 430 62.79 20.78 -0.81
N LEU A 431 63.33 20.14 0.24
CA LEU A 431 63.60 18.71 0.28
C LEU A 431 62.30 17.87 0.12
N ASN A 432 61.23 18.27 0.82
CA ASN A 432 59.95 17.57 0.72
C ASN A 432 59.39 17.59 -0.71
N GLU A 433 59.52 18.69 -1.45
CA GLU A 433 59.06 18.72 -2.85
C GLU A 433 59.82 17.72 -3.73
N TYR A 434 61.14 17.62 -3.60
CA TYR A 434 61.91 16.60 -4.33
C TYR A 434 61.47 15.18 -3.97
N ARG A 435 61.31 14.89 -2.70
CA ARG A 435 60.81 13.59 -2.22
C ARG A 435 59.43 13.27 -2.78
N ILE A 436 58.51 14.24 -2.77
CA ILE A 436 57.13 14.06 -3.27
C ILE A 436 57.11 13.88 -4.80
N ARG A 437 57.90 14.63 -5.56
CA ARG A 437 58.04 14.44 -7.01
C ARG A 437 58.57 13.05 -7.35
N LYS A 438 59.57 12.57 -6.60
CA LYS A 438 60.05 11.21 -6.74
C LYS A 438 58.98 10.18 -6.42
N ALA A 439 58.23 10.35 -5.34
CA ALA A 439 57.12 9.49 -5.00
C ALA A 439 56.06 9.46 -6.10
N ALA A 440 55.74 10.61 -6.71
CA ALA A 440 54.80 10.68 -7.82
C ALA A 440 55.26 9.85 -9.03
N LYS A 441 56.56 9.94 -9.40
CA LYS A 441 57.10 9.07 -10.43
C LYS A 441 57.01 7.59 -10.08
N MET A 442 57.29 7.21 -8.82
CA MET A 442 57.18 5.81 -8.37
C MET A 442 55.71 5.31 -8.36
N LEU A 443 54.75 6.17 -8.07
CA LEU A 443 53.32 5.82 -8.09
C LEU A 443 52.79 5.54 -9.51
N THR A 444 53.40 6.14 -10.53
CA THR A 444 53.02 5.97 -11.95
C THR A 444 53.81 4.87 -12.67
N ASP A 445 55.03 4.56 -12.22
CA ASP A 445 55.89 3.50 -12.79
C ASP A 445 55.51 2.12 -12.25
N LYS A 446 54.57 1.48 -12.94
CA LYS A 446 54.07 0.14 -12.58
C LYS A 446 55.07 -0.97 -12.81
N ASN A 447 56.01 -0.78 -13.77
CA ASN A 447 56.96 -1.82 -14.13
C ASN A 447 57.98 -2.06 -13.01
N HIS A 448 58.42 -0.99 -12.36
CA HIS A 448 59.44 -1.08 -11.32
C HIS A 448 58.86 -1.03 -9.89
N TYR A 449 57.70 -0.39 -9.69
CA TYR A 449 57.17 -0.11 -8.34
C TYR A 449 55.72 -0.58 -8.13
N GLY A 450 55.13 -1.27 -9.12
CA GLY A 450 53.72 -1.66 -9.08
C GLY A 450 53.32 -2.54 -7.89
N ASN A 451 54.24 -3.27 -7.30
CA ASN A 451 54.02 -4.14 -6.15
C ASN A 451 54.19 -3.42 -4.80
N LEU A 452 54.59 -2.15 -4.79
CA LEU A 452 54.76 -1.41 -3.55
C LEU A 452 53.47 -0.75 -3.09
N THR A 453 53.22 -0.82 -1.80
CA THR A 453 52.13 -0.05 -1.16
C THR A 453 52.49 1.43 -1.09
N ILE A 454 51.50 2.32 -0.98
CA ILE A 454 51.72 3.75 -0.79
C ILE A 454 52.58 4.03 0.44
N ALA A 455 52.43 3.23 1.50
CA ALA A 455 53.25 3.33 2.71
C ALA A 455 54.72 2.95 2.44
N ALA A 456 54.97 1.90 1.65
CA ALA A 456 56.30 1.48 1.25
C ALA A 456 56.95 2.53 0.34
N ILE A 457 56.23 3.18 -0.54
CA ILE A 457 56.73 4.30 -1.36
C ILE A 457 57.08 5.49 -0.47
N ALA A 458 56.25 5.84 0.51
CA ALA A 458 56.54 6.92 1.46
C ALA A 458 57.84 6.68 2.24
N GLU A 459 58.03 5.48 2.73
CA GLU A 459 59.26 5.07 3.41
C GLU A 459 60.48 5.16 2.46
N LYS A 460 60.34 4.67 1.23
CA LYS A 460 61.42 4.63 0.22
C LYS A 460 61.85 6.01 -0.23
N VAL A 461 60.98 7.04 -0.11
CA VAL A 461 61.33 8.44 -0.39
C VAL A 461 61.69 9.24 0.87
N GLY A 462 61.93 8.55 2.00
CA GLY A 462 62.50 9.16 3.21
C GLY A 462 61.48 9.74 4.20
N TYR A 463 60.18 9.35 4.13
CA TYR A 463 59.20 9.73 5.16
C TYR A 463 59.13 8.67 6.25
N LYS A 464 59.20 9.12 7.52
CA LYS A 464 59.06 8.26 8.71
C LYS A 464 57.59 8.00 9.09
N SER A 465 56.68 8.81 8.56
CA SER A 465 55.24 8.73 8.88
C SER A 465 54.42 8.80 7.61
N PRO A 466 53.52 7.83 7.36
CA PRO A 466 52.55 7.87 6.24
C PRO A 466 51.69 9.13 6.25
N THR A 467 51.25 9.60 7.43
CA THR A 467 50.44 10.79 7.58
C THR A 467 51.14 12.05 7.08
N SER A 468 52.41 12.24 7.44
CA SER A 468 53.23 13.36 6.97
C SER A 468 53.46 13.33 5.46
N PHE A 469 53.62 12.11 4.90
CA PHE A 469 53.70 11.91 3.46
C PHE A 469 52.43 12.31 2.74
N HIS A 470 51.25 11.83 3.23
CA HIS A 470 49.94 12.16 2.64
C HIS A 470 49.68 13.66 2.65
N GLN A 471 50.02 14.36 3.76
CA GLN A 471 49.83 15.81 3.86
C GLN A 471 50.76 16.57 2.89
N ALA A 472 52.05 16.18 2.82
CA ALA A 472 52.98 16.76 1.91
C ALA A 472 52.63 16.53 0.43
N PHE A 473 52.20 15.31 0.10
CA PHE A 473 51.77 14.96 -1.25
C PHE A 473 50.52 15.78 -1.67
N LYS A 474 49.54 15.88 -0.78
CA LYS A 474 48.31 16.68 -1.02
C LYS A 474 48.65 18.17 -1.16
N LYS A 475 49.62 18.67 -0.42
CA LYS A 475 50.08 20.06 -0.54
C LYS A 475 50.73 20.37 -1.90
N VAL A 476 51.48 19.42 -2.47
CA VAL A 476 52.16 19.59 -3.76
C VAL A 476 51.23 19.34 -4.96
N TYR A 477 50.46 18.24 -4.92
CA TYR A 477 49.63 17.79 -6.06
C TYR A 477 48.15 18.10 -5.91
N GLY A 478 47.71 18.68 -4.79
CA GLY A 478 46.29 19.01 -4.53
C GLY A 478 45.39 17.82 -4.24
N MET A 479 45.92 16.59 -4.29
CA MET A 479 45.20 15.34 -4.11
C MET A 479 46.01 14.31 -3.34
N THR A 480 45.38 13.25 -2.85
CA THR A 480 46.05 12.19 -2.11
C THR A 480 46.86 11.28 -3.06
N PRO A 481 47.92 10.57 -2.56
CA PRO A 481 48.66 9.62 -3.36
C PRO A 481 47.80 8.56 -4.05
N MET A 482 46.73 8.09 -3.36
CA MET A 482 45.81 7.11 -3.91
C MET A 482 44.98 7.68 -5.07
N GLU A 483 44.48 8.91 -4.93
CA GLU A 483 43.74 9.60 -5.99
C GLU A 483 44.63 9.83 -7.20
N TYR A 484 45.90 10.25 -6.98
CA TYR A 484 46.91 10.46 -8.04
C TYR A 484 47.15 9.16 -8.82
N GLN A 485 47.39 8.04 -8.13
CA GLN A 485 47.62 6.73 -8.73
C GLN A 485 46.41 6.21 -9.51
N LYS A 486 45.18 6.44 -9.00
CA LYS A 486 43.95 6.06 -9.70
C LYS A 486 43.71 6.86 -10.97
N LEU A 487 43.96 8.16 -10.94
CA LEU A 487 43.79 9.04 -12.10
C LEU A 487 44.81 8.74 -13.19
N ASP A 488 46.04 8.42 -12.84
CA ASP A 488 47.07 8.01 -13.81
C ASP A 488 46.69 6.66 -14.48
N LYS A 489 46.09 5.71 -13.74
CA LYS A 489 45.58 4.44 -14.31
C LYS A 489 44.47 4.67 -15.35
N ILE A 490 43.65 5.67 -15.16
CA ILE A 490 42.54 5.99 -16.08
C ILE A 490 43.07 6.72 -17.32
N THR A 491 44.07 7.58 -17.17
CA THR A 491 44.68 8.30 -18.29
C THR A 491 45.52 7.42 -19.21
N THR A 492 46.13 6.36 -18.70
CA THR A 492 46.92 5.38 -19.51
C THR A 492 45.99 4.41 -20.27
N ASN A 493 44.84 4.04 -19.73
CA ASN A 493 43.89 3.17 -20.43
C ASN A 493 43.09 3.88 -21.53
N ASP A 494 42.84 5.21 -21.41
CA ASP A 494 42.16 6.01 -22.45
C ASP A 494 43.07 6.35 -23.64
N SER A 495 44.39 6.11 -23.55
CA SER A 495 45.35 6.31 -24.65
C SER A 495 45.61 5.03 -25.46
N GLU A 496 45.04 3.90 -25.07
CA GLU A 496 45.11 2.61 -25.79
C GLU A 496 43.78 2.26 -26.53
N ILE A 497 42.78 3.16 -26.51
CA ILE A 497 41.57 3.09 -27.32
C ILE A 497 41.55 4.25 -28.33
#